data_9f930175ba3afe4a1b2af0ee95e467b8
#
_entry.id   9f930175ba3afe4a1b2af0ee95e467b8
#
_cell.length_a   1.000
_cell.length_b   1.000
_cell.length_c   1.000
_cell.angle_alpha   90.00
_cell.angle_beta   90.00
_cell.angle_gamma   90.00
#
_symmetry.space_group_name_H-M   'P 1'
#
loop_
_entity.id
_entity.type
_entity.pdbx_description
1 polymer ?
#
loop_
_entity_poly.entity_id
_entity_poly.type
_entity_poly.pdbx_seq_one_letter_code
_entity_poly.pdbx_strand_id
1 'polypeptide(L)'
;MKFTVQSPFKTQFNNMQDVIVFDDIIPPVYQNWLIDCIKNPDLKWMIKDNAISDLFLGDPRNGYCAFHYLFECEQGELSTLCNAFMPLALQFRDKLKAEALLRMRVNHVPAWCSNIIQLPHVDSYVQNAWNVVYYIDNSNGDTIIYNERTQDPQQYVELVKQDKFTEMTRVSPKKGRAVAFKGDLFHSSTTPVGTWRPVVNINLADAMPKDPRSAYNPNDLQN
;
A
#
# COMPACT_ATOMS: atom_id res chain seq x y z
N MET A 1 34.06 27.73 -31.90
CA MET A 1 34.24 27.02 -30.63
C MET A 1 32.90 26.39 -30.29
N LYS A 2 32.76 25.04 -30.43
CA LYS A 2 31.51 24.32 -30.10
C LYS A 2 31.69 23.74 -28.71
N PHE A 3 30.91 24.21 -27.76
CA PHE A 3 30.84 23.61 -26.41
C PHE A 3 29.93 22.41 -26.46
N THR A 4 30.48 21.21 -26.32
CA THR A 4 29.72 19.98 -26.13
C THR A 4 29.51 19.85 -24.63
N VAL A 5 28.27 20.08 -24.17
CA VAL A 5 27.87 19.80 -22.77
C VAL A 5 27.66 18.32 -22.68
N GLN A 6 28.58 17.59 -22.06
CA GLN A 6 28.38 16.21 -21.66
C GLN A 6 27.48 16.20 -20.40
N SER A 7 26.30 15.61 -20.52
CA SER A 7 25.43 15.34 -19.38
C SER A 7 26.06 14.27 -18.48
N PRO A 8 26.30 14.53 -17.18
CA PRO A 8 26.99 13.59 -16.29
C PRO A 8 26.07 12.53 -15.66
N PHE A 9 24.84 12.34 -16.12
CA PHE A 9 23.89 11.38 -15.53
C PHE A 9 23.51 10.28 -16.51
N LYS A 10 24.47 9.38 -16.81
CA LYS A 10 24.14 7.98 -17.16
C LYS A 10 24.22 7.15 -15.88
N THR A 11 23.23 7.23 -15.03
CA THR A 11 22.98 6.20 -14.03
C THR A 11 22.40 5.00 -14.78
N GLN A 12 23.19 3.94 -14.90
CA GLN A 12 22.69 2.63 -15.29
C GLN A 12 21.75 2.13 -14.21
N PHE A 13 20.42 2.27 -14.42
CA PHE A 13 19.40 1.59 -13.63
C PHE A 13 19.22 0.17 -14.19
N ASN A 14 20.17 -0.71 -13.92
CA ASN A 14 19.98 -2.15 -14.02
C ASN A 14 19.77 -2.68 -12.59
N ASN A 15 18.60 -3.28 -12.35
CA ASN A 15 18.02 -3.86 -11.13
C ASN A 15 17.32 -2.82 -10.24
N MET A 16 16.08 -2.45 -10.62
CA MET A 16 15.16 -1.90 -9.61
C MET A 16 14.89 -3.01 -8.60
N GLN A 17 15.26 -2.76 -7.36
CA GLN A 17 15.02 -3.65 -6.24
C GLN A 17 13.50 -3.84 -6.06
N ASP A 18 13.03 -5.08 -5.92
CA ASP A 18 11.60 -5.39 -5.81
C ASP A 18 10.94 -4.82 -4.57
N VAL A 19 11.74 -4.56 -3.53
CA VAL A 19 11.31 -3.94 -2.27
C VAL A 19 12.28 -2.81 -1.90
N ILE A 20 11.73 -1.64 -1.58
CA ILE A 20 12.50 -0.44 -1.21
C ILE A 20 11.90 0.13 0.07
N VAL A 21 12.75 0.42 1.06
CA VAL A 21 12.34 1.12 2.28
C VAL A 21 12.80 2.57 2.20
N PHE A 22 11.90 3.49 2.51
CA PHE A 22 12.16 4.93 2.59
C PHE A 22 11.92 5.40 4.03
N ASP A 23 12.83 6.18 4.57
CA ASP A 23 12.62 6.92 5.82
C ASP A 23 12.54 8.42 5.53
N ASP A 24 11.62 9.11 6.21
CA ASP A 24 11.49 10.58 6.22
C ASP A 24 11.36 11.22 4.82
N ILE A 25 10.61 10.59 3.93
CA ILE A 25 10.38 11.06 2.55
C ILE A 25 9.68 12.42 2.49
N ILE A 26 8.96 12.80 3.55
CA ILE A 26 8.33 14.11 3.73
C ILE A 26 8.80 14.76 5.05
N PRO A 27 8.81 16.10 5.14
CA PRO A 27 9.27 16.81 6.34
C PRO A 27 8.46 16.45 7.60
N PRO A 28 9.08 16.44 8.80
CA PRO A 28 8.40 16.10 10.06
C PRO A 28 7.14 16.93 10.36
N VAL A 29 7.13 18.21 9.98
CA VAL A 29 5.95 19.07 10.15
C VAL A 29 4.77 18.56 9.32
N TYR A 30 5.04 18.06 8.12
CA TYR A 30 4.02 17.48 7.26
C TYR A 30 3.56 16.11 7.78
N GLN A 31 4.48 15.29 8.28
CA GLN A 31 4.14 14.03 8.95
C GLN A 31 3.15 14.26 10.10
N ASN A 32 3.41 15.28 10.96
CA ASN A 32 2.52 15.64 12.05
C ASN A 32 1.13 16.08 11.57
N TRP A 33 1.10 16.92 10.53
CA TRP A 33 -0.17 17.39 9.98
C TRP A 33 -1.01 16.23 9.42
N LEU A 34 -0.42 15.24 8.74
CA LEU A 34 -1.16 14.05 8.28
C LEU A 34 -1.75 13.23 9.45
N ILE A 35 -1.04 13.14 10.58
CA ILE A 35 -1.57 12.53 11.81
C ILE A 35 -2.81 13.32 12.30
N ASP A 36 -2.72 14.63 12.34
CA ASP A 36 -3.82 15.48 12.82
C ASP A 36 -5.05 15.34 11.90
N CYS A 37 -4.84 15.22 10.57
CA CYS A 37 -5.91 14.98 9.61
C CYS A 37 -6.70 13.70 9.92
N ILE A 38 -6.01 12.59 10.23
CA ILE A 38 -6.67 11.31 10.50
C ILE A 38 -7.25 11.20 11.91
N LYS A 39 -6.81 12.04 12.86
CA LYS A 39 -7.34 12.14 14.21
C LYS A 39 -8.58 13.03 14.31
N ASN A 40 -9.00 13.67 13.21
CA ASN A 40 -10.22 14.46 13.19
C ASN A 40 -11.43 13.57 13.56
N PRO A 41 -12.19 13.89 14.62
CA PRO A 41 -13.32 13.08 15.07
C PRO A 41 -14.48 13.04 14.04
N ASP A 42 -14.55 14.01 13.13
CA ASP A 42 -15.57 14.07 12.09
C ASP A 42 -15.22 13.22 10.86
N LEU A 43 -14.02 12.60 10.84
CA LEU A 43 -13.59 11.75 9.74
C LEU A 43 -14.41 10.47 9.72
N LYS A 44 -15.09 10.23 8.60
CA LYS A 44 -15.90 9.02 8.42
C LYS A 44 -15.01 7.86 8.02
N TRP A 45 -15.17 6.74 8.71
CA TRP A 45 -14.48 5.49 8.44
C TRP A 45 -15.46 4.43 7.97
N MET A 46 -15.09 3.71 6.90
CA MET A 46 -15.76 2.49 6.50
C MET A 46 -15.09 1.33 7.26
N ILE A 47 -15.87 0.54 7.97
CA ILE A 47 -15.35 -0.64 8.69
C ILE A 47 -15.73 -1.88 7.90
N LYS A 48 -14.72 -2.74 7.61
CA LYS A 48 -14.92 -4.06 6.99
C LYS A 48 -14.42 -5.13 7.96
N ASP A 49 -15.21 -6.18 8.12
CA ASP A 49 -14.90 -7.37 8.93
C ASP A 49 -14.12 -8.45 8.16
N ASN A 50 -14.13 -8.38 6.81
CA ASN A 50 -13.29 -9.19 5.92
C ASN A 50 -12.37 -8.23 5.14
N ALA A 51 -11.43 -7.62 5.87
CA ALA A 51 -10.68 -6.47 5.35
C ALA A 51 -9.75 -6.82 4.17
N ILE A 52 -9.39 -8.10 4.00
CA ILE A 52 -8.43 -8.56 3.02
C ILE A 52 -9.13 -9.18 1.81
N SER A 53 -10.09 -10.08 2.01
CA SER A 53 -10.74 -10.77 0.91
C SER A 53 -12.09 -11.38 1.29
N ASP A 54 -13.13 -11.10 0.51
CA ASP A 54 -14.44 -11.73 0.66
C ASP A 54 -14.45 -13.21 0.23
N LEU A 55 -13.39 -13.70 -0.43
CA LEU A 55 -13.27 -15.12 -0.82
C LEU A 55 -12.92 -16.04 0.35
N PHE A 56 -12.39 -15.50 1.44
CA PHE A 56 -11.94 -16.27 2.60
C PHE A 56 -12.73 -15.90 3.85
N LEU A 57 -14.06 -15.84 3.71
CA LEU A 57 -14.98 -15.58 4.82
C LEU A 57 -14.78 -16.61 5.92
N GLY A 58 -14.66 -16.14 7.16
CA GLY A 58 -14.46 -17.00 8.33
C GLY A 58 -13.01 -17.39 8.62
N ASP A 59 -12.04 -17.04 7.76
CA ASP A 59 -10.62 -17.13 8.15
C ASP A 59 -10.30 -16.04 9.17
N PRO A 60 -9.87 -16.40 10.40
CA PRO A 60 -9.58 -15.42 11.46
C PRO A 60 -8.45 -14.44 11.08
N ARG A 61 -7.61 -14.78 10.10
CA ARG A 61 -6.55 -13.93 9.58
C ARG A 61 -7.07 -12.83 8.63
N ASN A 62 -8.31 -12.98 8.13
CA ASN A 62 -8.90 -11.98 7.25
C ASN A 62 -9.15 -10.65 7.99
N GLY A 63 -9.46 -10.72 9.28
CA GLY A 63 -9.50 -9.58 10.18
C GLY A 63 -10.47 -8.47 9.77
N TYR A 64 -10.46 -7.39 10.53
CA TYR A 64 -11.20 -6.18 10.19
C TYR A 64 -10.29 -4.94 10.23
N CYS A 65 -10.66 -3.93 9.44
CA CYS A 65 -9.93 -2.68 9.32
C CYS A 65 -10.91 -1.53 9.07
N ALA A 66 -10.57 -0.36 9.57
CA ALA A 66 -11.25 0.87 9.18
C ALA A 66 -10.52 1.50 7.99
N PHE A 67 -11.27 1.85 6.95
CA PHE A 67 -10.78 2.46 5.72
C PHE A 67 -11.33 3.87 5.54
N HIS A 68 -10.50 4.77 5.02
CA HIS A 68 -10.92 6.05 4.49
C HIS A 68 -10.32 6.21 3.09
N TYR A 69 -11.18 6.13 2.08
CA TYR A 69 -10.77 6.25 0.68
C TYR A 69 -10.48 7.70 0.33
N LEU A 70 -9.33 7.96 -0.25
CA LEU A 70 -8.88 9.29 -0.68
C LEU A 70 -9.02 9.49 -2.18
N PHE A 71 -8.60 8.48 -2.96
CA PHE A 71 -8.59 8.53 -4.42
C PHE A 71 -8.71 7.13 -5.01
N GLU A 72 -9.46 7.03 -6.11
CA GLU A 72 -9.48 5.88 -7.02
C GLU A 72 -9.47 6.36 -8.46
N CYS A 73 -8.72 5.66 -9.33
CA CYS A 73 -8.51 6.13 -10.71
C CYS A 73 -9.79 6.18 -11.56
N GLU A 74 -10.81 5.38 -11.22
CA GLU A 74 -12.13 5.43 -11.89
C GLU A 74 -13.00 6.60 -11.44
N GLN A 75 -12.93 6.96 -10.16
CA GLN A 75 -13.87 7.88 -9.52
C GLN A 75 -13.22 9.25 -9.22
N GLY A 76 -11.89 9.33 -9.26
CA GLY A 76 -11.14 10.51 -8.88
C GLY A 76 -11.02 10.68 -7.37
N GLU A 77 -11.14 11.91 -6.88
CA GLU A 77 -11.08 12.24 -5.45
C GLU A 77 -12.36 11.81 -4.74
N LEU A 78 -12.21 11.01 -3.68
CA LEU A 78 -13.32 10.48 -2.88
C LEU A 78 -13.47 11.19 -1.53
N SER A 79 -12.51 12.02 -1.17
CA SER A 79 -12.48 12.73 0.10
C SER A 79 -11.76 14.07 -0.04
N THR A 80 -12.23 15.08 0.69
CA THR A 80 -11.53 16.37 0.81
C THR A 80 -10.11 16.24 1.38
N LEU A 81 -9.82 15.15 2.11
CA LEU A 81 -8.48 14.84 2.58
C LEU A 81 -7.54 14.38 1.46
N CYS A 82 -8.05 14.05 0.26
CA CYS A 82 -7.20 13.68 -0.88
C CYS A 82 -6.10 14.72 -1.11
N ASN A 83 -6.45 16.00 -1.08
CA ASN A 83 -5.50 17.10 -1.28
C ASN A 83 -4.40 17.13 -0.20
N ALA A 84 -4.70 16.71 1.03
CA ALA A 84 -3.70 16.62 2.10
C ALA A 84 -2.70 15.49 1.86
N PHE A 85 -3.09 14.40 1.22
CA PHE A 85 -2.25 13.22 1.00
C PHE A 85 -1.64 13.15 -0.41
N MET A 86 -2.16 13.92 -1.37
CA MET A 86 -1.68 13.91 -2.76
C MET A 86 -0.19 14.23 -2.89
N PRO A 87 0.40 15.23 -2.18
CA PRO A 87 1.84 15.48 -2.25
C PRO A 87 2.69 14.28 -1.83
N LEU A 88 2.22 13.45 -0.88
CA LEU A 88 2.90 12.21 -0.50
C LEU A 88 2.89 11.20 -1.67
N ALA A 89 1.75 11.00 -2.32
CA ALA A 89 1.62 10.12 -3.48
C ALA A 89 2.52 10.56 -4.64
N LEU A 90 2.60 11.87 -4.90
CA LEU A 90 3.46 12.45 -5.94
C LEU A 90 4.95 12.23 -5.66
N GLN A 91 5.39 12.27 -4.39
CA GLN A 91 6.76 11.93 -4.02
C GLN A 91 7.10 10.48 -4.39
N PHE A 92 6.20 9.52 -4.12
CA PHE A 92 6.42 8.13 -4.48
C PHE A 92 6.36 7.92 -6.00
N ARG A 93 5.45 8.60 -6.70
CA ARG A 93 5.44 8.57 -8.18
C ARG A 93 6.80 8.95 -8.76
N ASP A 94 7.39 10.05 -8.28
CA ASP A 94 8.69 10.50 -8.75
C ASP A 94 9.80 9.51 -8.40
N LYS A 95 9.86 9.03 -7.16
CA LYS A 95 10.89 8.10 -6.68
C LYS A 95 10.84 6.74 -7.37
N LEU A 96 9.65 6.22 -7.64
CA LEU A 96 9.43 4.91 -8.24
C LEU A 96 9.32 4.98 -9.77
N LYS A 97 9.36 6.18 -10.36
CA LYS A 97 9.18 6.43 -11.80
C LYS A 97 7.85 5.90 -12.34
N ALA A 98 6.83 5.89 -11.49
CA ALA A 98 5.48 5.52 -11.87
C ALA A 98 4.75 6.70 -12.51
N GLU A 99 3.88 6.45 -13.50
CA GLU A 99 3.14 7.51 -14.21
C GLU A 99 1.70 7.66 -13.72
N ALA A 100 1.10 6.57 -13.22
CA ALA A 100 -0.29 6.54 -12.80
C ALA A 100 -0.45 6.32 -11.29
N LEU A 101 -1.35 7.10 -10.67
CA LEU A 101 -1.90 6.81 -9.34
C LEU A 101 -3.18 6.01 -9.55
N LEU A 102 -3.20 4.77 -9.05
CA LEU A 102 -4.35 3.88 -9.17
C LEU A 102 -5.31 4.09 -8.00
N ARG A 103 -4.81 4.00 -6.77
CA ARG A 103 -5.59 4.12 -5.54
C ARG A 103 -4.77 4.73 -4.43
N MET A 104 -5.44 5.48 -3.57
CA MET A 104 -4.89 5.96 -2.30
C MET A 104 -5.96 5.87 -1.21
N ARG A 105 -5.63 5.22 -0.09
CA ARG A 105 -6.53 5.11 1.06
C ARG A 105 -5.76 5.10 2.38
N VAL A 106 -6.38 5.60 3.43
CA VAL A 106 -5.90 5.40 4.80
C VAL A 106 -6.52 4.12 5.33
N ASN A 107 -5.67 3.22 5.83
CA ASN A 107 -6.08 2.02 6.55
C ASN A 107 -5.73 2.19 8.02
N HIS A 108 -6.67 1.87 8.89
CA HIS A 108 -6.50 1.98 10.33
C HIS A 108 -6.81 0.63 10.98
N VAL A 109 -5.78 -0.20 11.14
CA VAL A 109 -5.92 -1.51 11.79
C VAL A 109 -6.04 -1.29 13.29
N PRO A 110 -7.13 -1.76 13.94
CA PRO A 110 -7.34 -1.57 15.36
C PRO A 110 -6.36 -2.41 16.21
N ALA A 111 -6.22 -2.02 17.47
CA ALA A 111 -5.45 -2.77 18.45
C ALA A 111 -6.08 -4.15 18.70
N TRP A 112 -5.25 -5.18 18.69
CA TRP A 112 -5.61 -6.56 18.99
C TRP A 112 -5.03 -7.00 20.32
N CYS A 113 -5.51 -8.11 20.84
CA CYS A 113 -4.99 -8.73 22.07
C CYS A 113 -3.75 -9.61 21.80
N SER A 114 -3.51 -9.99 20.54
CA SER A 114 -2.38 -10.81 20.12
C SER A 114 -1.86 -10.39 18.75
N ASN A 115 -0.60 -10.67 18.48
CA ASN A 115 0.01 -10.44 17.18
C ASN A 115 -0.28 -11.63 16.26
N ILE A 116 -1.12 -11.43 15.26
CA ILE A 116 -1.53 -12.44 14.28
C ILE A 116 -1.04 -11.98 12.90
N ILE A 117 -0.46 -12.88 12.14
CA ILE A 117 -0.17 -12.63 10.71
C ILE A 117 -1.49 -12.68 9.96
N GLN A 118 -1.86 -11.57 9.32
CA GLN A 118 -3.07 -11.48 8.51
C GLN A 118 -2.91 -12.26 7.21
N LEU A 119 -4.03 -12.52 6.53
CA LEU A 119 -4.07 -13.32 5.31
C LEU A 119 -3.17 -12.70 4.22
N PRO A 120 -2.24 -13.46 3.61
CA PRO A 120 -1.45 -12.98 2.49
C PRO A 120 -2.31 -12.64 1.28
N HIS A 121 -2.02 -11.50 0.64
CA HIS A 121 -2.79 -11.01 -0.50
C HIS A 121 -1.95 -10.17 -1.46
N VAL A 122 -2.50 -9.89 -2.63
CA VAL A 122 -2.04 -8.86 -3.57
C VAL A 122 -3.14 -7.80 -3.69
N ASP A 123 -2.75 -6.52 -3.81
CA ASP A 123 -3.71 -5.41 -3.88
C ASP A 123 -4.31 -5.23 -5.27
N SER A 124 -3.60 -5.61 -6.32
CA SER A 124 -3.97 -5.33 -7.70
C SER A 124 -3.31 -6.32 -8.66
N TYR A 125 -3.94 -6.56 -9.81
CA TYR A 125 -3.41 -7.38 -10.90
C TYR A 125 -2.84 -6.54 -12.05
N VAL A 126 -2.66 -5.24 -11.85
CA VAL A 126 -2.06 -4.35 -12.86
C VAL A 126 -0.58 -4.68 -13.04
N GLN A 127 -0.15 -4.83 -14.29
CA GLN A 127 1.25 -5.06 -14.60
C GLN A 127 2.12 -3.88 -14.20
N ASN A 128 3.35 -4.17 -13.74
CA ASN A 128 4.33 -3.19 -13.31
C ASN A 128 3.83 -2.23 -12.22
N ALA A 129 2.82 -2.65 -11.44
CA ALA A 129 2.34 -1.87 -10.32
C ALA A 129 3.35 -1.85 -9.17
N TRP A 130 3.24 -0.82 -8.34
CA TRP A 130 3.89 -0.67 -7.06
C TRP A 130 2.85 -0.50 -5.97
N ASN A 131 3.04 -1.21 -4.87
CA ASN A 131 2.33 -0.98 -3.62
C ASN A 131 3.24 -0.20 -2.69
N VAL A 132 2.71 0.85 -2.08
CA VAL A 132 3.42 1.64 -1.07
C VAL A 132 2.59 1.62 0.21
N VAL A 133 3.20 1.21 1.31
CA VAL A 133 2.64 1.32 2.66
C VAL A 133 3.44 2.38 3.40
N TYR A 134 2.84 3.55 3.60
CA TYR A 134 3.43 4.64 4.37
C TYR A 134 2.87 4.62 5.80
N TYR A 135 3.75 4.53 6.79
CA TYR A 135 3.38 4.50 8.20
C TYR A 135 3.21 5.93 8.73
N ILE A 136 1.96 6.28 9.03
CA ILE A 136 1.60 7.63 9.49
C ILE A 136 2.09 7.85 10.92
N ASP A 137 2.06 6.81 11.76
CA ASP A 137 2.49 6.87 13.15
C ASP A 137 3.28 5.61 13.54
N ASN A 138 3.89 5.62 14.72
CA ASN A 138 4.54 4.44 15.27
C ASN A 138 3.51 3.38 15.65
N SER A 139 3.85 2.13 15.41
CA SER A 139 3.04 0.96 15.74
C SER A 139 3.95 -0.26 15.91
N ASN A 140 3.37 -1.41 16.24
CA ASN A 140 4.08 -2.69 16.37
C ASN A 140 3.50 -3.79 15.46
N GLY A 141 2.71 -3.42 14.46
CA GLY A 141 2.19 -4.33 13.44
C GLY A 141 3.01 -4.25 12.16
N ASP A 142 3.83 -5.26 11.88
CA ASP A 142 4.75 -5.28 10.74
C ASP A 142 4.04 -5.41 9.39
N THR A 143 4.69 -5.00 8.31
CA THR A 143 4.38 -5.43 6.94
C THR A 143 5.33 -6.54 6.55
N ILE A 144 4.79 -7.67 6.09
CA ILE A 144 5.53 -8.84 5.61
C ILE A 144 5.36 -8.91 4.10
N ILE A 145 6.45 -9.11 3.38
CA ILE A 145 6.47 -9.29 1.92
C ILE A 145 7.03 -10.68 1.64
N TYR A 146 6.37 -11.42 0.76
CA TYR A 146 6.69 -12.81 0.44
C TYR A 146 7.38 -12.94 -0.92
N ASN A 147 8.03 -14.07 -1.16
CA ASN A 147 8.65 -14.38 -2.45
C ASN A 147 7.63 -14.74 -3.52
N GLU A 148 6.46 -15.23 -3.10
CA GLU A 148 5.39 -15.65 -3.99
C GLU A 148 4.76 -14.44 -4.68
N ARG A 149 4.40 -14.65 -5.96
CA ARG A 149 3.88 -13.61 -6.85
C ARG A 149 2.69 -14.12 -7.63
N THR A 150 1.78 -13.22 -7.96
CA THR A 150 0.74 -13.49 -8.94
C THR A 150 0.18 -12.20 -9.55
N GLN A 151 -0.25 -12.31 -10.81
CA GLN A 151 -1.10 -11.34 -11.50
C GLN A 151 -2.37 -12.02 -12.02
N ASP A 152 -2.63 -13.25 -11.58
CA ASP A 152 -3.78 -14.05 -11.99
C ASP A 152 -4.70 -14.31 -10.79
N PRO A 153 -5.99 -13.89 -10.86
CA PRO A 153 -6.95 -14.12 -9.79
C PRO A 153 -7.17 -15.59 -9.44
N GLN A 154 -7.08 -16.51 -10.39
CA GLN A 154 -7.25 -17.94 -10.13
C GLN A 154 -6.05 -18.50 -9.36
N GLN A 155 -4.85 -18.16 -9.81
CA GLN A 155 -3.61 -18.53 -9.12
C GLN A 155 -3.54 -17.94 -7.71
N TYR A 156 -4.06 -16.71 -7.50
CA TYR A 156 -4.18 -16.09 -6.17
C TYR A 156 -4.92 -17.01 -5.20
N VAL A 157 -6.11 -17.48 -5.59
CA VAL A 157 -6.94 -18.36 -4.73
C VAL A 157 -6.22 -19.66 -4.39
N GLU A 158 -5.54 -20.25 -5.37
CA GLU A 158 -4.79 -21.50 -5.18
C GLU A 158 -3.62 -21.32 -4.21
N LEU A 159 -2.83 -20.26 -4.36
CA LEU A 159 -1.69 -19.98 -3.50
C LEU A 159 -2.14 -19.70 -2.06
N VAL A 160 -3.20 -18.92 -1.86
CA VAL A 160 -3.73 -18.65 -0.52
C VAL A 160 -4.25 -19.93 0.14
N LYS A 161 -4.94 -20.82 -0.59
CA LYS A 161 -5.40 -22.11 -0.08
C LYS A 161 -4.26 -23.07 0.29
N GLN A 162 -3.14 -23.03 -0.43
CA GLN A 162 -1.96 -23.82 -0.11
C GLN A 162 -1.25 -23.35 1.16
N ASP A 163 -1.39 -22.07 1.49
CA ASP A 163 -0.83 -21.40 2.68
C ASP A 163 0.68 -21.65 2.87
N LYS A 164 1.42 -21.65 1.76
CA LYS A 164 2.86 -21.87 1.72
C LYS A 164 3.56 -20.63 1.23
N PHE A 165 3.77 -19.69 2.12
CA PHE A 165 4.42 -18.42 1.83
C PHE A 165 5.81 -18.35 2.47
N THR A 166 6.78 -17.89 1.68
CA THR A 166 8.17 -17.72 2.10
C THR A 166 8.46 -16.25 2.31
N GLU A 167 8.69 -15.84 3.55
CA GLU A 167 9.00 -14.44 3.89
C GLU A 167 10.27 -13.99 3.16
N MET A 168 10.15 -12.95 2.34
CA MET A 168 11.27 -12.26 1.68
C MET A 168 11.85 -11.23 2.62
N THR A 169 10.99 -10.41 3.22
CA THR A 169 11.39 -9.34 4.15
C THR A 169 10.23 -8.93 5.04
N ARG A 170 10.58 -8.29 6.16
CA ARG A 170 9.66 -7.73 7.14
C ARG A 170 10.05 -6.32 7.49
N VAL A 171 9.09 -5.41 7.51
CA VAL A 171 9.31 -3.99 7.78
C VAL A 171 8.43 -3.53 8.94
N SER A 172 9.08 -3.11 10.02
CA SER A 172 8.39 -2.59 11.20
C SER A 172 7.94 -1.14 10.99
N PRO A 173 6.72 -0.80 11.44
CA PRO A 173 6.22 0.56 11.40
C PRO A 173 7.11 1.53 12.17
N LYS A 174 7.41 2.64 11.53
CA LYS A 174 8.03 3.81 12.12
C LYS A 174 7.39 5.02 11.47
N LYS A 175 7.01 6.01 12.25
CA LYS A 175 6.47 7.27 11.72
C LYS A 175 7.39 7.84 10.65
N GLY A 176 6.83 8.20 9.50
CA GLY A 176 7.57 8.74 8.35
C GLY A 176 8.28 7.70 7.48
N ARG A 177 8.25 6.41 7.88
CA ARG A 177 8.76 5.32 7.05
C ARG A 177 7.72 4.88 6.02
N ALA A 178 8.19 4.41 4.88
CA ALA A 178 7.40 3.67 3.92
C ALA A 178 8.14 2.44 3.43
N VAL A 179 7.39 1.43 3.02
CA VAL A 179 7.88 0.33 2.21
C VAL A 179 7.14 0.35 0.87
N ALA A 180 7.89 0.36 -0.23
CA ALA A 180 7.39 0.18 -1.58
C ALA A 180 7.82 -1.18 -2.10
N PHE A 181 6.92 -1.91 -2.75
CA PHE A 181 7.20 -3.22 -3.31
C PHE A 181 6.38 -3.47 -4.57
N LYS A 182 6.84 -4.39 -5.42
CA LYS A 182 6.15 -4.73 -6.67
C LYS A 182 4.74 -5.24 -6.39
N GLY A 183 3.77 -4.78 -7.18
CA GLY A 183 2.34 -5.01 -6.95
C GLY A 183 1.90 -6.47 -7.08
N ASP A 184 2.70 -7.30 -7.76
CA ASP A 184 2.48 -8.74 -7.92
C ASP A 184 2.96 -9.59 -6.73
N LEU A 185 3.74 -9.00 -5.80
CA LEU A 185 4.20 -9.68 -4.59
C LEU A 185 3.09 -9.86 -3.58
N PHE A 186 2.96 -11.08 -3.06
CA PHE A 186 2.13 -11.30 -1.89
C PHE A 186 2.69 -10.56 -0.68
N HIS A 187 1.79 -10.00 0.10
CA HIS A 187 2.13 -9.34 1.35
C HIS A 187 1.03 -9.51 2.39
N SER A 188 1.38 -9.29 3.64
CA SER A 188 0.44 -9.23 4.74
C SER A 188 0.88 -8.21 5.78
N SER A 189 0.04 -7.94 6.76
CA SER A 189 0.46 -7.25 7.96
C SER A 189 0.29 -8.15 9.19
N THR A 190 1.02 -7.84 10.26
CA THR A 190 0.68 -8.38 11.57
C THR A 190 -0.25 -7.42 12.30
N THR A 191 -1.15 -7.97 13.12
CA THR A 191 -2.04 -7.14 13.93
C THR A 191 -1.25 -6.42 15.03
N PRO A 192 -1.50 -5.10 15.24
CA PRO A 192 -0.83 -4.38 16.31
C PRO A 192 -1.41 -4.76 17.68
N VAL A 193 -0.56 -4.82 18.70
CA VAL A 193 -0.95 -5.15 20.08
C VAL A 193 -0.92 -3.90 20.94
N GLY A 194 -2.07 -3.58 21.55
CA GLY A 194 -2.21 -2.44 22.47
C GLY A 194 -2.12 -1.05 21.82
N THR A 195 -2.02 -0.98 20.50
CA THR A 195 -1.97 0.28 19.74
C THR A 195 -2.67 0.11 18.39
N TRP A 196 -2.97 1.22 17.72
CA TRP A 196 -3.50 1.22 16.36
C TRP A 196 -2.37 1.29 15.33
N ARG A 197 -2.63 0.79 14.13
CA ARG A 197 -1.69 0.85 13.01
C ARG A 197 -2.30 1.66 11.85
N PRO A 198 -2.10 2.99 11.85
CA PRO A 198 -2.52 3.83 10.74
C PRO A 198 -1.48 3.81 9.62
N VAL A 199 -1.90 3.53 8.41
CA VAL A 199 -1.05 3.56 7.21
C VAL A 199 -1.77 4.23 6.05
N VAL A 200 -1.01 4.79 5.11
CA VAL A 200 -1.53 5.14 3.78
C VAL A 200 -1.09 4.06 2.80
N ASN A 201 -2.04 3.38 2.18
CA ASN A 201 -1.78 2.52 1.05
C ASN A 201 -1.90 3.33 -0.24
N ILE A 202 -0.85 3.30 -1.07
CA ILE A 202 -0.79 3.99 -2.35
C ILE A 202 -0.43 2.94 -3.40
N ASN A 203 -1.29 2.76 -4.39
CA ASN A 203 -1.04 1.87 -5.52
C ASN A 203 -0.71 2.73 -6.74
N LEU A 204 0.43 2.46 -7.35
CA LEU A 204 0.97 3.18 -8.50
C LEU A 204 1.23 2.20 -9.65
N ALA A 205 1.28 2.70 -10.89
CA ALA A 205 1.67 1.90 -12.05
C ALA A 205 2.44 2.73 -13.07
N ASP A 206 3.12 2.05 -14.00
CA ASP A 206 3.86 2.69 -15.09
C ASP A 206 2.93 3.35 -16.11
N ALA A 207 1.66 2.90 -16.18
CA ALA A 207 0.64 3.50 -17.02
C ALA A 207 -0.75 3.26 -16.42
N MET A 208 -1.73 4.10 -16.83
CA MET A 208 -3.12 3.88 -16.51
C MET A 208 -3.62 2.59 -17.18
N PRO A 209 -4.28 1.67 -16.48
CA PRO A 209 -4.86 0.48 -17.10
C PRO A 209 -5.93 0.87 -18.11
N LYS A 210 -6.06 0.09 -19.22
CA LYS A 210 -7.09 0.33 -20.26
C LYS A 210 -8.51 0.18 -19.70
N ASP A 211 -8.72 -0.76 -18.80
CA ASP A 211 -9.92 -0.87 -17.98
C ASP A 211 -9.53 -0.55 -16.54
N PRO A 212 -9.91 0.60 -16.00
CA PRO A 212 -9.59 0.98 -14.63
C PRO A 212 -10.08 -0.02 -13.58
N ARG A 213 -11.18 -0.75 -13.84
CA ARG A 213 -11.70 -1.80 -12.95
C ARG A 213 -10.73 -2.96 -12.77
N SER A 214 -9.83 -3.17 -13.75
CA SER A 214 -8.76 -4.16 -13.63
C SER A 214 -7.65 -3.75 -12.64
N ALA A 215 -7.67 -2.49 -12.19
CA ALA A 215 -6.70 -1.98 -11.23
C ALA A 215 -6.87 -2.57 -9.82
N TYR A 216 -8.02 -3.18 -9.55
CA TYR A 216 -8.38 -3.67 -8.23
C TYR A 216 -8.50 -5.18 -8.18
N ASN A 217 -8.27 -5.75 -7.01
CA ASN A 217 -8.71 -7.09 -6.73
C ASN A 217 -10.24 -7.11 -6.89
N PRO A 218 -10.83 -7.99 -7.74
CA PRO A 218 -12.29 -8.06 -7.94
C PRO A 218 -13.08 -8.25 -6.66
N ASN A 219 -12.43 -8.66 -5.58
CA ASN A 219 -13.04 -8.80 -4.24
C ASN A 219 -13.15 -7.45 -3.49
N ASP A 220 -12.48 -6.38 -3.96
CA ASP A 220 -12.62 -5.02 -3.42
C ASP A 220 -13.82 -4.26 -4.02
N LEU A 221 -14.41 -4.77 -5.11
CA LEU A 221 -15.42 -4.08 -5.93
C LEU A 221 -16.89 -4.41 -5.56
N GLN A 222 -17.14 -5.27 -4.57
CA GLN A 222 -18.50 -5.58 -4.12
C GLN A 222 -18.90 -4.64 -2.95
N ASN A 223 -19.24 -3.38 -3.32
CA ASN A 223 -19.97 -2.46 -2.44
C ASN A 223 -20.98 -1.66 -3.26
#